data_ee26a88b8da265ffbbe4df56eafdab19
#
_entry.id   ee26a88b8da265ffbbe4df56eafdab19
#
_cell.length_a   1.000
_cell.length_b   1.000
_cell.length_c   1.000
_cell.angle_alpha   90.00
_cell.angle_beta   90.00
_cell.angle_gamma   90.00
#
_symmetry.space_group_name_H-M   'P 1'
#
loop_
_entity.id
_entity.type
_entity.pdbx_description
1 polymer ?
#
loop_
_entity_poly.entity_id
_entity_poly.type
_entity_poly.pdbx_seq_one_letter_code
_entity_poly.pdbx_strand_id
1 'polypeptide(L)'
;IVASKRYGDYVKEIAESMGCFEEISFVDNDREGAIGKLEEVDTFYPEYRYAIAACDDGEERLKWNKRLEMIYNIPVLFHKDSTISPSAEIQLGCIVEPRAVIGCGSTICQATVVGANSVVEPYCLVGDGCTLKSGTIVKSTSALNIGTETEQGTVLFTPLDKQ
;
A
#
# COMPACT_ATOMS: atom_id res chain seq x y z
N ILE A 1 6.32 1.36 -11.07
CA ILE A 1 5.17 1.97 -10.38
C ILE A 1 4.15 2.37 -11.43
N VAL A 2 2.89 1.99 -11.23
CA VAL A 2 1.82 2.10 -12.23
C VAL A 2 0.71 3.02 -11.73
N ALA A 3 0.11 3.83 -12.67
CA ALA A 3 -1.05 4.70 -12.43
C ALA A 3 -0.87 5.64 -11.21
N SER A 4 0.22 6.36 -11.17
CA SER A 4 0.74 6.89 -9.91
C SER A 4 0.52 8.39 -9.67
N LYS A 5 0.21 9.17 -10.69
CA LYS A 5 0.11 10.64 -10.58
C LYS A 5 1.18 11.22 -9.62
N ARG A 6 0.79 12.12 -8.72
CA ARG A 6 1.73 12.74 -7.75
C ARG A 6 2.13 11.79 -6.62
N TYR A 7 1.26 10.87 -6.22
CA TYR A 7 1.56 9.90 -5.15
C TYR A 7 2.68 8.94 -5.53
N GLY A 8 2.90 8.72 -6.83
CA GLY A 8 3.99 7.87 -7.33
C GLY A 8 5.38 8.30 -6.90
N ASP A 9 5.67 9.60 -6.83
CA ASP A 9 6.98 10.08 -6.38
C ASP A 9 7.22 9.66 -4.92
N TYR A 10 6.22 9.82 -4.09
CA TYR A 10 6.28 9.42 -2.69
C TYR A 10 6.43 7.90 -2.52
N VAL A 11 5.70 7.12 -3.30
CA VAL A 11 5.83 5.65 -3.34
C VAL A 11 7.23 5.23 -3.81
N LYS A 12 7.82 5.97 -4.77
CA LYS A 12 9.19 5.74 -5.20
C LYS A 12 10.19 5.96 -4.06
N GLU A 13 10.08 7.05 -3.31
CA GLU A 13 10.95 7.31 -2.15
C GLU A 13 10.82 6.21 -1.09
N ILE A 14 9.61 5.68 -0.85
CA ILE A 14 9.40 4.55 0.05
C ILE A 14 10.15 3.31 -0.46
N ALA A 15 9.99 2.97 -1.74
CA ALA A 15 10.66 1.83 -2.34
C ALA A 15 12.19 1.98 -2.33
N GLU A 16 12.72 3.17 -2.64
CA GLU A 16 14.14 3.49 -2.56
C GLU A 16 14.67 3.32 -1.12
N SER A 17 13.88 3.70 -0.11
CA SER A 17 14.26 3.56 1.29
C SER A 17 14.48 2.09 1.73
N MET A 18 13.87 1.14 1.03
CA MET A 18 14.05 -0.31 1.29
C MET A 18 15.43 -0.80 0.81
N GLY A 19 16.06 -0.13 -0.15
CA GLY A 19 17.40 -0.47 -0.66
C GLY A 19 17.51 -1.82 -1.36
N CYS A 20 16.41 -2.39 -1.84
CA CYS A 20 16.36 -3.70 -2.48
C CYS A 20 15.98 -3.66 -3.97
N PHE A 21 15.65 -2.49 -4.51
CA PHE A 21 15.35 -2.29 -5.93
C PHE A 21 16.52 -1.56 -6.61
N GLU A 22 17.00 -2.11 -7.72
CA GLU A 22 18.11 -1.52 -8.49
C GLU A 22 17.64 -0.33 -9.34
N GLU A 23 16.44 -0.45 -9.92
CA GLU A 23 15.83 0.56 -10.75
C GLU A 23 14.33 0.66 -10.48
N ILE A 24 13.80 1.88 -10.47
CA ILE A 24 12.38 2.15 -10.27
C ILE A 24 11.91 3.10 -11.35
N SER A 25 11.05 2.62 -12.21
CA SER A 25 10.46 3.36 -13.33
C SER A 25 8.95 3.51 -13.18
N PHE A 26 8.36 4.40 -13.98
CA PHE A 26 6.93 4.67 -13.97
C PHE A 26 6.28 4.28 -15.28
N VAL A 27 5.08 3.72 -15.18
CA VAL A 27 4.17 3.52 -16.31
C VAL A 27 2.90 4.32 -16.04
N ASP A 28 2.69 5.38 -16.80
CA ASP A 28 1.61 6.34 -16.56
C ASP A 28 1.31 7.13 -17.84
N ASN A 29 0.04 7.51 -18.04
CA ASN A 29 -0.37 8.20 -19.25
C ASN A 29 0.05 9.67 -19.28
N ASP A 30 0.09 10.32 -18.12
CA ASP A 30 0.22 11.77 -17.99
C ASP A 30 1.53 12.20 -17.30
N ARG A 31 2.39 11.22 -16.98
CA ARG A 31 3.63 11.49 -16.25
C ARG A 31 4.81 11.73 -17.19
N GLU A 32 5.48 12.86 -17.05
CA GLU A 32 6.75 13.12 -17.74
C GLU A 32 7.84 12.15 -17.24
N GLY A 33 8.58 11.55 -18.15
CA GLY A 33 9.63 10.56 -17.83
C GLY A 33 9.09 9.15 -17.53
N ALA A 34 7.82 8.87 -17.75
CA ALA A 34 7.31 7.49 -17.75
C ALA A 34 7.95 6.70 -18.90
N ILE A 35 8.26 5.42 -18.65
CA ILE A 35 8.83 4.52 -19.67
C ILE A 35 7.79 4.04 -20.69
N GLY A 36 6.51 4.23 -20.40
CA GLY A 36 5.39 3.91 -21.28
C GLY A 36 4.04 4.27 -20.68
N LYS A 37 3.01 4.01 -21.46
CA LYS A 37 1.60 4.24 -21.08
C LYS A 37 1.00 3.04 -20.38
N LEU A 38 -0.14 3.25 -19.69
CA LEU A 38 -0.83 2.20 -18.95
C LEU A 38 -1.26 1.01 -19.80
N GLU A 39 -1.57 1.23 -21.08
CA GLU A 39 -1.89 0.16 -22.03
C GLU A 39 -0.71 -0.73 -22.39
N GLU A 40 0.51 -0.22 -22.24
CA GLU A 40 1.77 -0.91 -22.55
C GLU A 40 2.36 -1.65 -21.36
N VAL A 41 1.72 -1.58 -20.18
CA VAL A 41 2.29 -2.12 -18.93
C VAL A 41 2.75 -3.58 -19.04
N ASP A 42 2.07 -4.38 -19.84
CA ASP A 42 2.36 -5.81 -19.99
C ASP A 42 3.65 -6.07 -20.80
N THR A 43 4.15 -5.08 -21.53
CA THR A 43 5.31 -5.21 -22.42
C THR A 43 6.65 -5.09 -21.68
N PHE A 44 6.66 -4.59 -20.45
CA PHE A 44 7.90 -4.38 -19.68
C PHE A 44 8.36 -5.61 -18.90
N TYR A 45 7.59 -6.71 -18.90
CA TYR A 45 8.06 -8.00 -18.39
C TYR A 45 8.88 -8.74 -19.46
N PRO A 46 10.01 -9.39 -19.16
CA PRO A 46 10.58 -9.65 -17.83
C PRO A 46 11.65 -8.64 -17.38
N GLU A 47 11.86 -7.54 -18.08
CA GLU A 47 12.85 -6.52 -17.70
C GLU A 47 12.56 -5.99 -16.27
N TYR A 48 11.29 -5.65 -16.04
CA TYR A 48 10.79 -5.34 -14.70
C TYR A 48 9.99 -6.53 -14.17
N ARG A 49 10.43 -7.11 -13.05
CA ARG A 49 9.78 -8.27 -12.44
C ARG A 49 8.73 -7.94 -11.40
N TYR A 50 8.77 -6.73 -10.87
CA TYR A 50 7.88 -6.24 -9.85
C TYR A 50 7.08 -5.06 -10.38
N ALA A 51 5.79 -5.02 -10.05
CA ALA A 51 4.95 -3.87 -10.34
C ALA A 51 4.01 -3.59 -9.16
N ILE A 52 3.68 -2.33 -8.92
CA ILE A 52 2.72 -1.91 -7.92
C ILE A 52 1.94 -0.70 -8.40
N ALA A 53 0.65 -0.68 -8.15
CA ALA A 53 -0.19 0.48 -8.39
C ALA A 53 -0.06 1.49 -7.24
N ALA A 54 0.09 2.77 -7.60
CA ALA A 54 0.19 3.87 -6.65
C ALA A 54 -0.95 4.90 -6.84
N CYS A 55 -2.18 4.41 -7.04
CA CYS A 55 -3.36 5.24 -7.12
C CYS A 55 -3.77 5.74 -5.74
N ASP A 56 -4.24 6.98 -5.64
CA ASP A 56 -4.81 7.53 -4.40
C ASP A 56 -6.10 6.80 -4.02
N ASP A 57 -6.95 6.50 -5.00
CA ASP A 57 -8.19 5.75 -4.80
C ASP A 57 -7.91 4.27 -4.50
N GLY A 58 -8.46 3.76 -3.39
CA GLY A 58 -8.21 2.42 -2.91
C GLY A 58 -8.81 1.32 -3.79
N GLU A 59 -9.97 1.56 -4.38
CA GLU A 59 -10.63 0.61 -5.28
C GLU A 59 -9.85 0.50 -6.60
N GLU A 60 -9.44 1.64 -7.17
CA GLU A 60 -8.62 1.69 -8.37
C GLU A 60 -7.27 1.01 -8.13
N ARG A 61 -6.62 1.28 -7.00
CA ARG A 61 -5.35 0.65 -6.60
C ARG A 61 -5.47 -0.87 -6.48
N LEU A 62 -6.53 -1.36 -5.85
CA LEU A 62 -6.81 -2.80 -5.72
C LEU A 62 -7.05 -3.44 -7.10
N LYS A 63 -7.82 -2.79 -7.97
CA LYS A 63 -8.11 -3.27 -9.33
C LYS A 63 -6.84 -3.35 -10.18
N TRP A 64 -5.98 -2.33 -10.12
CA TRP A 64 -4.70 -2.34 -10.82
C TRP A 64 -3.77 -3.42 -10.30
N ASN A 65 -3.61 -3.58 -8.98
CA ASN A 65 -2.75 -4.62 -8.42
C ASN A 65 -3.22 -6.02 -8.82
N LYS A 66 -4.53 -6.29 -8.83
CA LYS A 66 -5.08 -7.57 -9.31
C LYS A 66 -4.79 -7.83 -10.80
N ARG A 67 -4.81 -6.80 -11.64
CA ARG A 67 -4.42 -6.92 -13.05
C ARG A 67 -2.92 -7.22 -13.17
N LEU A 68 -2.10 -6.47 -12.45
CA LEU A 68 -0.63 -6.60 -12.51
C LEU A 68 -0.16 -7.96 -12.00
N GLU A 69 -0.83 -8.55 -10.99
CA GLU A 69 -0.51 -9.85 -10.41
C GLU A 69 -0.53 -10.99 -11.44
N MET A 70 -1.24 -10.82 -12.54
CA MET A 70 -1.27 -11.82 -13.63
C MET A 70 0.07 -11.94 -14.35
N ILE A 71 0.96 -10.93 -14.26
CA ILE A 71 2.21 -10.85 -15.02
C ILE A 71 3.40 -10.60 -14.11
N TYR A 72 3.23 -9.80 -13.07
CA TYR A 72 4.28 -9.30 -12.19
C TYR A 72 4.16 -9.85 -10.77
N ASN A 73 5.27 -9.86 -10.05
CA ASN A 73 5.23 -9.98 -8.60
C ASN A 73 4.80 -8.65 -7.99
N ILE A 74 3.79 -8.67 -7.15
CA ILE A 74 3.30 -7.48 -6.46
C ILE A 74 4.01 -7.36 -5.11
N PRO A 75 4.87 -6.35 -4.90
CA PRO A 75 5.59 -6.19 -3.64
C PRO A 75 4.69 -5.60 -2.55
N VAL A 76 5.08 -5.80 -1.30
CA VAL A 76 4.71 -4.93 -0.19
C VAL A 76 5.80 -3.87 -0.07
N LEU A 77 5.42 -2.60 -0.10
CA LEU A 77 6.36 -1.50 0.12
C LEU A 77 6.20 -0.97 1.55
N PHE A 78 7.32 -0.83 2.24
CA PHE A 78 7.33 -0.21 3.56
C PHE A 78 8.55 0.69 3.73
N HIS A 79 8.32 1.88 4.24
CA HIS A 79 9.45 2.79 4.53
C HIS A 79 10.33 2.21 5.62
N LYS A 80 11.65 2.37 5.50
CA LYS A 80 12.63 1.84 6.46
C LYS A 80 12.39 2.28 7.91
N ASP A 81 11.76 3.44 8.11
CA ASP A 81 11.45 3.98 9.44
C ASP A 81 10.05 3.58 9.94
N SER A 82 9.34 2.69 9.25
CA SER A 82 8.12 2.08 9.78
C SER A 82 8.44 1.00 10.80
N THR A 83 7.51 0.74 11.71
CA THR A 83 7.63 -0.31 12.71
C THR A 83 6.56 -1.36 12.50
N ILE A 84 6.95 -2.54 12.05
CA ILE A 84 6.03 -3.64 11.75
C ILE A 84 6.33 -4.78 12.71
N SER A 85 5.31 -5.23 13.45
CA SER A 85 5.45 -6.40 14.31
C SER A 85 5.78 -7.65 13.49
N PRO A 86 6.70 -8.52 13.94
CA PRO A 86 7.01 -9.77 13.27
C PRO A 86 5.82 -10.72 13.12
N SER A 87 4.79 -10.59 13.93
CA SER A 87 3.56 -11.38 13.86
C SER A 87 2.42 -10.69 13.10
N ALA A 88 2.65 -9.50 12.53
CA ALA A 88 1.69 -8.85 11.65
C ALA A 88 1.78 -9.46 10.25
N GLU A 89 0.63 -9.60 9.60
CA GLU A 89 0.51 -10.04 8.22
C GLU A 89 0.19 -8.83 7.33
N ILE A 90 1.00 -8.61 6.29
CA ILE A 90 0.77 -7.55 5.32
C ILE A 90 0.69 -8.19 3.94
N GLN A 91 -0.46 -8.04 3.30
CA GLN A 91 -0.73 -8.66 2.02
C GLN A 91 -0.21 -7.83 0.84
N LEU A 92 -0.25 -8.44 -0.36
CA LEU A 92 0.33 -7.89 -1.58
C LEU A 92 -0.21 -6.48 -1.93
N GLY A 93 0.67 -5.64 -2.44
CA GLY A 93 0.34 -4.31 -2.91
C GLY A 93 0.07 -3.28 -1.82
N CYS A 94 0.32 -3.63 -0.56
CA CYS A 94 0.24 -2.67 0.54
C CYS A 94 1.43 -1.69 0.51
N ILE A 95 1.17 -0.47 0.96
CA ILE A 95 2.16 0.59 1.11
C ILE A 95 2.12 1.09 2.55
N VAL A 96 3.24 0.96 3.25
CA VAL A 96 3.40 1.42 4.63
C VAL A 96 4.34 2.61 4.66
N GLU A 97 3.80 3.77 5.00
CA GLU A 97 4.49 5.04 4.94
C GLU A 97 5.41 5.27 6.16
N PRO A 98 6.27 6.31 6.14
CA PRO A 98 7.23 6.57 7.20
C PRO A 98 6.60 6.65 8.60
N ARG A 99 7.23 6.00 9.57
CA ARG A 99 6.83 6.01 10.98
C ARG A 99 5.44 5.45 11.27
N ALA A 100 4.83 4.78 10.31
CA ALA A 100 3.64 3.99 10.58
C ALA A 100 3.99 2.80 11.50
N VAL A 101 3.08 2.47 12.40
CA VAL A 101 3.25 1.35 13.35
C VAL A 101 2.15 0.32 13.12
N ILE A 102 2.54 -0.94 12.92
CA ILE A 102 1.60 -2.06 12.77
C ILE A 102 1.84 -3.05 13.92
N GLY A 103 0.83 -3.18 14.78
CA GLY A 103 0.83 -3.96 15.99
C GLY A 103 0.77 -5.48 15.75
N CYS A 104 1.13 -6.25 16.78
CA CYS A 104 1.19 -7.70 16.72
C CYS A 104 -0.17 -8.34 16.38
N GLY A 105 -0.13 -9.42 15.59
CA GLY A 105 -1.31 -10.18 15.19
C GLY A 105 -2.32 -9.41 14.33
N SER A 106 -1.95 -8.24 13.81
CA SER A 106 -2.81 -7.48 12.89
C SER A 106 -2.61 -7.93 11.46
N THR A 107 -3.69 -7.92 10.69
CA THR A 107 -3.69 -8.22 9.26
C THR A 107 -4.03 -6.97 8.46
N ILE A 108 -3.17 -6.60 7.54
CA ILE A 108 -3.39 -5.54 6.56
C ILE A 108 -3.63 -6.20 5.20
N CYS A 109 -4.87 -6.13 4.73
CA CYS A 109 -5.28 -6.78 3.48
C CYS A 109 -4.78 -6.02 2.24
N GLN A 110 -4.98 -6.65 1.07
CA GLN A 110 -4.37 -6.25 -0.20
C GLN A 110 -4.58 -4.77 -0.55
N ALA A 111 -3.57 -4.18 -1.19
CA ALA A 111 -3.60 -2.84 -1.74
C ALA A 111 -3.96 -1.73 -0.73
N THR A 112 -3.71 -1.95 0.55
CA THR A 112 -4.00 -0.98 1.61
C THR A 112 -2.82 -0.03 1.81
N VAL A 113 -3.11 1.24 2.03
CA VAL A 113 -2.13 2.27 2.42
C VAL A 113 -2.26 2.54 3.91
N VAL A 114 -1.15 2.40 4.64
CA VAL A 114 -1.03 2.83 6.04
C VAL A 114 -0.19 4.10 6.07
N GLY A 115 -0.85 5.23 6.19
CA GLY A 115 -0.27 6.57 6.07
C GLY A 115 0.74 6.91 7.15
N ALA A 116 1.53 7.94 6.90
CA ALA A 116 2.63 8.35 7.78
C ALA A 116 2.15 8.61 9.22
N ASN A 117 2.93 8.17 10.20
CA ASN A 117 2.60 8.28 11.64
C ASN A 117 1.28 7.62 12.06
N SER A 118 0.67 6.79 11.22
CA SER A 118 -0.52 6.02 11.60
C SER A 118 -0.16 4.85 12.51
N VAL A 119 -1.08 4.48 13.38
CA VAL A 119 -0.93 3.35 14.30
C VAL A 119 -2.07 2.38 14.09
N VAL A 120 -1.76 1.17 13.67
CA VAL A 120 -2.67 0.03 13.74
C VAL A 120 -2.31 -0.74 14.99
N GLU A 121 -3.14 -0.65 16.03
CA GLU A 121 -2.92 -1.35 17.30
C GLU A 121 -3.03 -2.88 17.13
N PRO A 122 -2.64 -3.69 18.13
CA PRO A 122 -2.64 -5.14 18.02
C PRO A 122 -4.01 -5.75 17.69
N TYR A 123 -3.95 -6.87 16.92
CA TYR A 123 -5.12 -7.72 16.59
C TYR A 123 -6.20 -7.01 15.77
N CYS A 124 -5.81 -6.09 14.90
CA CYS A 124 -6.72 -5.43 13.96
C CYS A 124 -6.78 -6.17 12.63
N LEU A 125 -7.93 -6.07 11.96
CA LEU A 125 -8.11 -6.46 10.56
C LEU A 125 -8.42 -5.22 9.74
N VAL A 126 -7.56 -4.87 8.79
CA VAL A 126 -7.77 -3.76 7.86
C VAL A 126 -8.05 -4.33 6.48
N GLY A 127 -9.26 -4.10 5.96
CA GLY A 127 -9.75 -4.68 4.70
C GLY A 127 -8.97 -4.23 3.46
N ASP A 128 -9.24 -4.89 2.33
CA ASP A 128 -8.60 -4.59 1.04
C ASP A 128 -8.84 -3.15 0.61
N GLY A 129 -7.85 -2.54 -0.05
CA GLY A 129 -7.96 -1.22 -0.65
C GLY A 129 -8.22 -0.08 0.33
N CYS A 130 -8.01 -0.27 1.62
CA CYS A 130 -8.15 0.81 2.60
C CYS A 130 -7.09 1.88 2.39
N THR A 131 -7.42 3.12 2.77
CA THR A 131 -6.49 4.24 2.82
C THR A 131 -6.57 4.90 4.20
N LEU A 132 -5.65 4.52 5.08
CA LEU A 132 -5.48 5.14 6.38
C LEU A 132 -4.62 6.38 6.21
N LYS A 133 -5.23 7.58 6.18
CA LYS A 133 -4.48 8.82 6.02
C LYS A 133 -3.59 9.09 7.23
N SER A 134 -2.57 9.92 7.04
CA SER A 134 -1.53 10.20 8.04
C SER A 134 -2.09 10.48 9.44
N GLY A 135 -1.47 9.88 10.45
CA GLY A 135 -1.85 10.04 11.86
C GLY A 135 -3.11 9.28 12.28
N THR A 136 -3.65 8.40 11.44
CA THR A 136 -4.82 7.57 11.80
C THR A 136 -4.43 6.56 12.89
N ILE A 137 -5.31 6.38 13.88
CA ILE A 137 -5.18 5.35 14.91
C ILE A 137 -6.34 4.36 14.78
N VAL A 138 -6.03 3.11 14.47
CA VAL A 138 -6.98 1.99 14.50
C VAL A 138 -6.79 1.27 15.83
N LYS A 139 -7.78 1.36 16.71
CA LYS A 139 -7.70 0.78 18.05
C LYS A 139 -7.72 -0.74 18.00
N SER A 140 -7.06 -1.35 18.98
CA SER A 140 -6.93 -2.80 19.13
C SER A 140 -8.24 -3.54 18.95
N THR A 141 -8.17 -4.72 18.31
CA THR A 141 -9.33 -5.58 18.03
C THR A 141 -10.39 -4.95 17.12
N SER A 142 -10.01 -3.98 16.29
CA SER A 142 -10.91 -3.38 15.29
C SER A 142 -10.84 -4.13 13.97
N ALA A 143 -11.99 -4.16 13.26
CA ALA A 143 -12.08 -4.57 11.86
C ALA A 143 -12.55 -3.39 11.00
N LEU A 144 -11.81 -3.08 9.94
CA LEU A 144 -12.21 -2.09 8.95
C LEU A 144 -12.67 -2.79 7.69
N ASN A 145 -13.77 -2.32 7.13
CA ASN A 145 -14.32 -2.84 5.89
C ASN A 145 -13.42 -2.50 4.69
N ILE A 146 -13.57 -3.28 3.62
CA ILE A 146 -12.94 -3.05 2.31
C ILE A 146 -13.20 -1.60 1.86
N GLY A 147 -12.16 -0.94 1.35
CA GLY A 147 -12.22 0.41 0.81
C GLY A 147 -12.44 1.52 1.86
N THR A 148 -12.23 1.24 3.14
CA THR A 148 -12.32 2.28 4.17
C THR A 148 -11.25 3.35 3.93
N GLU A 149 -11.69 4.60 3.76
CA GLU A 149 -10.82 5.76 3.72
C GLU A 149 -11.04 6.62 4.96
N THR A 150 -9.95 7.04 5.61
CA THR A 150 -10.01 7.88 6.81
C THR A 150 -9.63 9.32 6.50
N GLU A 151 -10.06 10.25 7.34
CA GLU A 151 -9.45 11.58 7.39
C GLU A 151 -8.17 11.56 8.22
N GLN A 152 -7.31 12.56 8.03
CA GLN A 152 -6.05 12.69 8.78
C GLN A 152 -6.32 12.77 10.29
N GLY A 153 -5.53 12.07 11.08
CA GLY A 153 -5.63 12.09 12.54
C GLY A 153 -6.88 11.39 13.11
N THR A 154 -7.60 10.64 12.29
CA THR A 154 -8.80 9.90 12.74
C THR A 154 -8.44 8.82 13.76
N VAL A 155 -9.27 8.67 14.78
CA VAL A 155 -9.20 7.53 15.72
C VAL A 155 -10.42 6.66 15.52
N LEU A 156 -10.18 5.38 15.15
CA LEU A 156 -11.21 4.40 14.84
C LEU A 156 -11.27 3.30 15.89
N PHE A 157 -12.49 2.92 16.24
CA PHE A 157 -12.77 1.70 16.99
C PHE A 157 -14.00 1.02 16.40
N THR A 158 -13.79 -0.04 15.67
CA THR A 158 -14.85 -0.88 15.06
C THR A 158 -14.60 -2.31 15.52
N PRO A 159 -15.19 -2.74 16.67
CA PRO A 159 -14.88 -4.02 17.27
C PRO A 159 -15.03 -5.18 16.27
N LEU A 160 -14.08 -6.11 16.30
CA LEU A 160 -14.26 -7.41 15.67
C LEU A 160 -15.45 -8.10 16.37
N ASP A 161 -16.54 -8.36 15.64
CA ASP A 161 -17.65 -9.12 16.17
C ASP A 161 -17.10 -10.48 16.64
N LYS A 162 -17.44 -10.85 17.87
CA LYS A 162 -17.07 -12.14 18.39
C LYS A 162 -17.87 -13.18 17.59
N GLN A 163 -17.19 -13.82 16.62
CA GLN A 163 -17.68 -15.04 15.99
C GLN A 163 -17.69 -16.19 16.99
#